data_43a66a5b05668d3602893098c0f5e5a5
#
_entry.id   43a66a5b05668d3602893098c0f5e5a5
#
_cell.length_a   1.000
_cell.length_b   1.000
_cell.length_c   1.000
_cell.angle_alpha   90.00
_cell.angle_beta   90.00
_cell.angle_gamma   90.00
#
_symmetry.space_group_name_H-M   'P 1'
#
loop_
_entity.id
_entity.type
_entity.pdbx_description
1 polymer ?
#
loop_
_entity_poly.entity_id
_entity_poly.type
_entity_poly.pdbx_seq_one_letter_code
_entity_poly.pdbx_strand_id
1 'polypeptide(L)'
;MNSTQALSIRIKGALLLAFAVLAGCAAAPPKAPLETEAVFYPLPPDPPRIQYLATFANARDLGAQESELAKFIVGDDKAGEELKRPYGVAMREGKIYVADNRLSGLAEFDLKTKQFSLMSGTGAGRMQRPINVTIDADGTKYVTDTGRDQVLVYDRNDRFVSAFGEKGEFKPVDTAILGERLYVVDIEHHEVWVLDKRNGKVLFKFGKAGSGEGELYHPTNLAIGPDKDIYIVETSNFRVSRFTAEGRFISSFGQAGQGPGQFARPKGIAIDHAGRIYVGDAAFQNVQIFDSSGHVFMAFGQPREGAPGALNLPAGIAIDYADVGLFQRYADPKFALEYVILVVSQFGPNKVDVFGFGKMSGIDYPPDEKPDPKPAR
;
A
#
# COMPACT_ATOMS: atom_id res chain seq x y z
N MET A 1 39.83 37.27 67.68
CA MET A 1 39.13 37.23 66.42
C MET A 1 37.72 36.70 66.69
N ASN A 2 36.74 37.54 66.53
CA ASN A 2 35.37 37.33 66.99
C ASN A 2 34.62 36.23 66.22
N SER A 3 33.88 35.39 66.88
CA SER A 3 33.07 34.28 66.42
C SER A 3 32.06 34.70 65.31
N THR A 4 31.70 35.95 65.22
CA THR A 4 30.78 36.51 64.23
C THR A 4 31.39 36.67 62.81
N GLN A 5 32.71 36.83 62.66
CA GLN A 5 33.37 36.92 61.36
C GLN A 5 33.53 35.52 60.67
N ALA A 6 33.74 34.46 61.49
CA ALA A 6 33.85 33.10 61.00
C ALA A 6 32.51 32.57 60.45
N LEU A 7 31.38 32.99 61.03
CA LEU A 7 30.05 32.58 60.59
C LEU A 7 29.62 33.23 59.28
N SER A 8 30.00 34.50 59.05
CA SER A 8 29.67 35.23 57.83
C SER A 8 30.41 34.70 56.58
N ILE A 9 31.66 34.20 56.77
CA ILE A 9 32.46 33.63 55.68
C ILE A 9 31.90 32.24 55.29
N ARG A 10 31.42 31.45 56.25
CA ARG A 10 30.82 30.13 55.96
C ARG A 10 29.48 30.24 55.28
N ILE A 11 28.63 31.23 55.57
CA ILE A 11 27.36 31.48 54.94
C ILE A 11 27.56 31.95 53.49
N LYS A 12 28.53 32.84 53.21
CA LYS A 12 28.85 33.32 51.85
C LYS A 12 29.45 32.21 50.98
N GLY A 13 30.25 31.29 51.54
CA GLY A 13 30.77 30.13 50.83
C GLY A 13 29.69 29.10 50.48
N ALA A 14 28.74 28.88 51.39
CA ALA A 14 27.61 27.95 51.14
C ALA A 14 26.62 28.51 50.10
N LEU A 15 26.37 29.83 50.06
CA LEU A 15 25.51 30.44 49.04
C LEU A 15 26.15 30.41 47.65
N LEU A 16 27.47 30.56 47.53
CA LEU A 16 28.18 30.49 46.26
C LEU A 16 28.22 29.04 45.69
N LEU A 17 28.32 28.04 46.59
CA LEU A 17 28.26 26.63 46.16
C LEU A 17 26.82 26.23 45.72
N ALA A 18 25.77 26.75 46.37
CA ALA A 18 24.39 26.49 46.03
C ALA A 18 24.03 27.12 44.65
N PHE A 19 24.61 28.26 44.28
CA PHE A 19 24.38 28.87 42.95
C PHE A 19 25.13 28.15 41.83
N ALA A 20 26.28 27.52 42.12
CA ALA A 20 27.04 26.76 41.11
C ALA A 20 26.36 25.41 40.73
N VAL A 21 25.55 24.84 41.63
CA VAL A 21 24.83 23.57 41.39
C VAL A 21 23.54 23.79 40.57
N LEU A 22 22.95 25.01 40.59
CA LEU A 22 21.75 25.33 39.84
C LEU A 22 22.05 25.73 38.38
N ALA A 23 23.28 26.03 37.98
CA ALA A 23 23.68 26.35 36.61
C ALA A 23 23.98 25.12 35.73
N GLY A 24 23.93 23.90 36.31
CA GLY A 24 24.32 22.65 35.64
C GLY A 24 23.26 21.94 34.80
N CYS A 25 22.01 22.39 34.77
CA CYS A 25 20.95 21.81 33.95
C CYS A 25 20.49 22.77 32.83
N ALA A 26 21.44 23.29 32.05
CA ALA A 26 21.06 23.76 30.73
C ALA A 26 20.76 22.50 29.88
N ALA A 27 19.48 22.19 29.69
CA ALA A 27 19.06 21.16 28.73
C ALA A 27 19.73 21.47 27.41
N ALA A 28 20.48 20.51 26.87
CA ALA A 28 21.00 20.63 25.52
C ALA A 28 19.84 21.03 24.58
N PRO A 29 20.06 22.00 23.68
CA PRO A 29 19.02 22.35 22.72
C PRO A 29 18.52 21.06 22.06
N PRO A 30 17.20 20.92 21.86
CA PRO A 30 16.68 19.76 21.16
C PRO A 30 17.46 19.62 19.85
N LYS A 31 18.05 18.44 19.62
CA LYS A 31 18.67 18.14 18.33
C LYS A 31 17.64 18.49 17.29
N ALA A 32 18.01 19.37 16.35
CA ALA A 32 17.20 19.61 15.17
C ALA A 32 16.79 18.24 14.59
N PRO A 33 15.54 18.05 14.21
CA PRO A 33 15.14 16.83 13.54
C PRO A 33 16.18 16.57 12.44
N LEU A 34 16.77 15.39 12.41
CA LEU A 34 17.58 14.98 11.27
C LEU A 34 16.63 15.11 10.08
N GLU A 35 16.90 16.06 9.19
CA GLU A 35 16.26 16.09 7.89
C GLU A 35 16.57 14.74 7.28
N THR A 36 15.60 13.84 7.29
CA THR A 36 15.70 12.55 6.62
C THR A 36 15.82 12.89 5.15
N GLU A 37 17.00 12.63 4.58
CA GLU A 37 17.25 12.84 3.15
C GLU A 37 16.12 12.16 2.37
N ALA A 38 15.51 12.90 1.44
CA ALA A 38 14.42 12.37 0.64
C ALA A 38 14.91 11.18 -0.19
N VAL A 39 14.19 10.07 -0.12
CA VAL A 39 14.56 8.83 -0.83
C VAL A 39 13.93 8.84 -2.20
N PHE A 40 14.77 8.83 -3.23
CA PHE A 40 14.38 8.83 -4.63
C PHE A 40 14.77 7.56 -5.37
N TYR A 41 14.02 7.25 -6.43
CA TYR A 41 14.30 6.18 -7.38
C TYR A 41 14.10 6.66 -8.83
N PRO A 42 14.97 6.24 -9.79
CA PRO A 42 16.24 5.58 -9.52
C PRO A 42 17.14 6.43 -8.64
N LEU A 43 18.21 5.81 -8.10
CA LEU A 43 19.21 6.55 -7.34
C LEU A 43 20.04 7.47 -8.26
N PRO A 44 20.53 8.63 -7.76
CA PRO A 44 21.44 9.47 -8.54
C PRO A 44 22.62 8.65 -9.11
N PRO A 45 23.13 8.95 -10.33
CA PRO A 45 22.88 10.19 -11.08
C PRO A 45 21.65 10.19 -12.01
N ASP A 46 20.89 9.09 -12.06
CA ASP A 46 19.72 9.01 -12.94
C ASP A 46 18.61 9.96 -12.48
N PRO A 47 17.82 10.54 -13.42
CA PRO A 47 16.70 11.43 -13.10
C PRO A 47 15.66 10.72 -12.23
N PRO A 48 15.32 11.24 -11.03
CA PRO A 48 14.38 10.57 -10.14
C PRO A 48 12.95 10.61 -10.69
N ARG A 49 12.27 9.47 -10.66
CA ARG A 49 10.88 9.31 -11.10
C ARG A 49 9.94 8.98 -9.95
N ILE A 50 10.47 8.43 -8.88
CA ILE A 50 9.70 8.04 -7.69
C ILE A 50 10.37 8.61 -6.46
N GLN A 51 9.56 9.16 -5.56
CA GLN A 51 9.96 9.57 -4.22
C GLN A 51 9.18 8.79 -3.18
N TYR A 52 9.85 8.27 -2.14
CA TYR A 52 9.16 7.83 -0.93
C TYR A 52 8.59 9.03 -0.19
N LEU A 53 7.32 8.94 0.22
CA LEU A 53 6.59 10.06 0.83
C LEU A 53 6.27 9.82 2.31
N ALA A 54 5.66 8.70 2.63
CA ALA A 54 5.16 8.41 3.97
C ALA A 54 4.90 6.92 4.17
N THR A 55 4.77 6.50 5.44
CA THR A 55 4.23 5.19 5.80
C THR A 55 3.06 5.34 6.76
N PHE A 56 2.10 4.41 6.68
CA PHE A 56 0.95 4.30 7.58
C PHE A 56 0.89 2.88 8.14
N ALA A 57 1.11 2.73 9.42
CA ALA A 57 1.04 1.47 10.13
C ALA A 57 0.01 1.50 11.27
N ASN A 58 -0.22 2.69 11.83
CA ASN A 58 -1.09 2.91 12.97
C ASN A 58 -1.71 4.32 12.97
N ALA A 59 -2.64 4.58 13.86
CA ALA A 59 -3.34 5.86 13.98
C ALA A 59 -2.42 7.08 14.17
N ARG A 60 -1.24 6.91 14.79
CA ARG A 60 -0.29 8.01 15.07
C ARG A 60 0.32 8.56 13.77
N ASP A 61 0.42 7.74 12.74
CA ASP A 61 1.01 8.13 11.45
C ASP A 61 0.16 9.17 10.70
N LEU A 62 -1.12 9.34 11.10
CA LEU A 62 -1.99 10.41 10.60
C LEU A 62 -1.61 11.80 11.12
N GLY A 63 -0.71 11.88 12.12
CA GLY A 63 -0.27 13.14 12.72
C GLY A 63 -1.39 13.88 13.45
N ALA A 64 -2.38 13.16 14.01
CA ALA A 64 -3.35 13.72 14.93
C ALA A 64 -2.63 14.17 16.19
N GLN A 65 -2.82 15.44 16.59
CA GLN A 65 -2.33 15.92 17.88
C GLN A 65 -3.18 15.29 18.97
N GLU A 66 -2.65 14.29 19.67
CA GLU A 66 -3.24 13.81 20.90
C GLU A 66 -3.09 14.92 21.96
N SER A 67 -4.20 15.38 22.54
CA SER A 67 -4.12 16.28 23.67
C SER A 67 -3.43 15.55 24.84
N GLU A 68 -2.55 16.23 25.59
CA GLU A 68 -1.89 15.67 26.79
C GLU A 68 -2.91 15.09 27.77
N LEU A 69 -4.13 15.66 27.81
CA LEU A 69 -5.23 15.17 28.63
C LEU A 69 -5.78 13.82 28.12
N ALA A 70 -5.83 13.60 26.79
CA ALA A 70 -6.25 12.33 26.22
C ALA A 70 -5.22 11.22 26.49
N LYS A 71 -3.93 11.51 26.42
CA LYS A 71 -2.86 10.57 26.82
C LYS A 71 -2.97 10.16 28.28
N PHE A 72 -3.31 11.12 29.16
CA PHE A 72 -3.44 10.86 30.59
C PHE A 72 -4.67 10.02 30.97
N ILE A 73 -5.80 10.21 30.25
CA ILE A 73 -7.07 9.52 30.55
C ILE A 73 -7.13 8.11 29.92
N VAL A 74 -6.57 7.93 28.71
CA VAL A 74 -6.70 6.68 27.93
C VAL A 74 -5.52 5.73 28.13
N GLY A 75 -4.41 6.23 28.71
CA GLY A 75 -3.15 5.48 28.78
C GLY A 75 -2.49 5.32 27.40
N ASP A 76 -1.26 4.82 27.39
CA ASP A 76 -0.51 4.55 26.13
C ASP A 76 -1.08 3.36 25.30
N ASP A 77 -2.14 2.71 25.80
CA ASP A 77 -2.71 1.48 25.24
C ASP A 77 -3.83 1.74 24.22
N LYS A 78 -3.50 2.37 23.09
CA LYS A 78 -4.27 2.18 21.85
C LYS A 78 -3.79 0.93 21.10
N ALA A 79 -3.63 -0.18 21.80
CA ALA A 79 -3.15 -1.46 21.30
C ALA A 79 -4.03 -2.10 20.21
N GLY A 80 -5.12 -1.43 19.79
CA GLY A 80 -6.03 -1.88 18.72
C GLY A 80 -5.99 -1.05 17.44
N GLU A 81 -5.24 0.06 17.40
CA GLU A 81 -5.26 1.01 16.27
C GLU A 81 -4.03 0.87 15.37
N GLU A 82 -3.55 -0.35 15.15
CA GLU A 82 -2.42 -0.63 14.24
C GLU A 82 -2.69 -1.82 13.32
N LEU A 83 -2.13 -1.78 12.12
CA LEU A 83 -2.16 -2.88 11.17
C LEU A 83 -1.34 -4.07 11.68
N LYS A 84 -1.91 -5.27 11.61
CA LYS A 84 -1.27 -6.51 12.08
C LYS A 84 -0.67 -7.32 10.92
N ARG A 85 -1.51 -7.67 9.95
CA ARG A 85 -1.11 -8.43 8.76
C ARG A 85 -1.94 -7.99 7.55
N PRO A 86 -1.66 -6.80 7.03
CA PRO A 86 -2.35 -6.26 5.87
C PRO A 86 -1.96 -7.01 4.59
N TYR A 87 -2.86 -6.98 3.60
CA TYR A 87 -2.61 -7.59 2.31
C TYR A 87 -3.01 -6.66 1.15
N GLY A 88 -4.29 -6.34 1.01
CA GLY A 88 -4.79 -5.47 -0.03
C GLY A 88 -4.97 -4.03 0.41
N VAL A 89 -4.89 -3.11 -0.54
CA VAL A 89 -5.06 -1.67 -0.31
C VAL A 89 -5.84 -1.04 -1.45
N ALA A 90 -6.70 -0.08 -1.10
CA ALA A 90 -7.33 0.83 -2.04
C ALA A 90 -7.34 2.23 -1.46
N MET A 91 -7.37 3.24 -2.32
CA MET A 91 -7.51 4.63 -1.90
C MET A 91 -8.68 5.29 -2.62
N ARG A 92 -9.47 6.07 -1.88
CA ARG A 92 -10.57 6.84 -2.44
C ARG A 92 -10.99 7.99 -1.52
N GLU A 93 -11.22 9.16 -2.10
CA GLU A 93 -11.76 10.35 -1.42
C GLU A 93 -10.96 10.78 -0.18
N GLY A 94 -9.63 10.56 -0.20
CA GLY A 94 -8.71 10.88 0.89
C GLY A 94 -8.63 9.82 1.98
N LYS A 95 -9.19 8.64 1.75
CA LYS A 95 -9.15 7.51 2.67
C LYS A 95 -8.35 6.35 2.08
N ILE A 96 -7.44 5.81 2.89
CA ILE A 96 -6.72 4.57 2.58
C ILE A 96 -7.44 3.42 3.27
N TYR A 97 -7.91 2.45 2.51
CA TYR A 97 -8.56 1.22 2.99
C TYR A 97 -7.58 0.07 2.89
N VAL A 98 -7.39 -0.66 3.97
CA VAL A 98 -6.41 -1.75 4.05
C VAL A 98 -7.09 -3.01 4.57
N ALA A 99 -7.12 -4.05 3.76
CA ALA A 99 -7.62 -5.35 4.19
C ALA A 99 -6.59 -6.03 5.09
N ASP A 100 -6.93 -6.21 6.36
CA ASP A 100 -6.06 -6.86 7.34
C ASP A 100 -6.70 -8.16 7.85
N ASN A 101 -6.09 -9.29 7.48
CA ASN A 101 -6.64 -10.61 7.77
C ASN A 101 -6.51 -11.02 9.25
N ARG A 102 -5.68 -10.35 10.03
CA ARG A 102 -5.57 -10.55 11.48
C ARG A 102 -6.51 -9.66 12.29
N LEU A 103 -6.85 -8.50 11.76
CA LEU A 103 -7.89 -7.63 12.34
C LEU A 103 -9.29 -8.08 11.94
N SER A 104 -9.42 -9.00 10.98
CA SER A 104 -10.70 -9.44 10.40
C SER A 104 -11.55 -8.25 9.94
N GLY A 105 -10.95 -7.30 9.25
CA GLY A 105 -11.61 -6.06 8.83
C GLY A 105 -10.80 -5.24 7.83
N LEU A 106 -11.43 -4.15 7.39
CA LEU A 106 -10.77 -3.08 6.66
C LEU A 106 -10.36 -2.00 7.66
N ALA A 107 -9.07 -1.75 7.79
CA ALA A 107 -8.56 -0.57 8.46
C ALA A 107 -8.70 0.63 7.52
N GLU A 108 -9.21 1.73 8.02
CA GLU A 108 -9.39 2.98 7.28
C GLU A 108 -8.54 4.08 7.90
N PHE A 109 -7.68 4.70 7.10
CA PHE A 109 -6.94 5.91 7.44
C PHE A 109 -7.57 7.09 6.68
N ASP A 110 -8.35 7.91 7.35
CA ASP A 110 -8.90 9.15 6.79
C ASP A 110 -7.84 10.27 6.91
N LEU A 111 -7.22 10.62 5.79
CA LEU A 111 -6.16 11.62 5.73
C LEU A 111 -6.67 13.05 5.92
N LYS A 112 -7.96 13.29 5.68
CA LYS A 112 -8.60 14.61 5.80
C LYS A 112 -8.96 14.90 7.24
N THR A 113 -9.62 13.93 7.91
CA THR A 113 -10.04 14.08 9.32
C THR A 113 -8.98 13.60 10.30
N LYS A 114 -7.91 12.94 9.82
CA LYS A 114 -6.84 12.33 10.63
C LYS A 114 -7.37 11.28 11.61
N GLN A 115 -8.34 10.49 11.18
CA GLN A 115 -8.95 9.45 11.99
C GLN A 115 -8.59 8.06 11.45
N PHE A 116 -8.38 7.15 12.37
CA PHE A 116 -8.26 5.73 12.09
C PHE A 116 -9.52 5.02 12.55
N SER A 117 -10.03 4.12 11.74
CA SER A 117 -11.16 3.26 12.10
C SER A 117 -10.98 1.84 11.57
N LEU A 118 -11.71 0.88 12.15
CA LEU A 118 -11.73 -0.50 11.70
C LEU A 118 -13.17 -0.91 11.36
N MET A 119 -13.43 -1.19 10.10
CA MET A 119 -14.68 -1.75 9.61
C MET A 119 -14.58 -3.28 9.58
N SER A 120 -15.23 -3.98 10.50
CA SER A 120 -15.27 -5.46 10.54
C SER A 120 -16.59 -6.04 10.03
N GLY A 121 -17.58 -5.21 9.77
CA GLY A 121 -18.96 -5.61 9.45
C GLY A 121 -19.68 -6.25 10.63
N THR A 122 -20.97 -6.48 10.47
CA THR A 122 -21.81 -7.11 11.49
C THR A 122 -22.77 -8.14 10.85
N GLY A 123 -23.24 -9.10 11.63
CA GLY A 123 -24.19 -10.12 11.14
C GLY A 123 -23.72 -10.84 9.89
N ALA A 124 -24.53 -10.84 8.84
CA ALA A 124 -24.22 -11.46 7.56
C ALA A 124 -23.01 -10.80 6.84
N GLY A 125 -22.70 -9.55 7.15
CA GLY A 125 -21.57 -8.82 6.60
C GLY A 125 -20.28 -8.94 7.42
N ARG A 126 -20.24 -9.75 8.49
CA ARG A 126 -19.03 -9.84 9.31
C ARG A 126 -17.88 -10.50 8.55
N MET A 127 -16.76 -9.79 8.44
CA MET A 127 -15.53 -10.30 7.85
C MET A 127 -14.86 -11.35 8.74
N GLN A 128 -14.21 -12.35 8.13
CA GLN A 128 -13.44 -13.37 8.82
C GLN A 128 -11.95 -13.31 8.49
N ARG A 129 -11.62 -13.30 7.20
CA ARG A 129 -10.25 -13.23 6.71
C ARG A 129 -10.22 -12.42 5.41
N PRO A 130 -10.45 -11.11 5.48
CA PRO A 130 -10.38 -10.26 4.30
C PRO A 130 -8.96 -10.24 3.75
N ILE A 131 -8.85 -10.28 2.42
CA ILE A 131 -7.57 -10.29 1.70
C ILE A 131 -7.40 -9.02 0.89
N ASN A 132 -8.41 -8.62 0.11
CA ASN A 132 -8.30 -7.43 -0.73
C ASN A 132 -9.61 -6.63 -0.74
N VAL A 133 -9.53 -5.40 -1.18
CA VAL A 133 -10.66 -4.48 -1.34
C VAL A 133 -10.55 -3.73 -2.66
N THR A 134 -11.63 -3.75 -3.43
CA THR A 134 -11.80 -2.93 -4.64
C THR A 134 -12.97 -1.99 -4.41
N ILE A 135 -12.81 -0.71 -4.77
CA ILE A 135 -13.82 0.32 -4.56
C ILE A 135 -14.29 0.84 -5.92
N ASP A 136 -15.60 0.73 -6.18
CA ASP A 136 -16.20 1.21 -7.42
C ASP A 136 -16.34 2.74 -7.44
N ALA A 137 -16.67 3.28 -8.60
CA ALA A 137 -16.86 4.71 -8.82
C ALA A 137 -17.96 5.35 -7.93
N ASP A 138 -18.97 4.60 -7.53
CA ASP A 138 -20.03 5.04 -6.63
C ASP A 138 -19.70 4.89 -5.12
N GLY A 139 -18.51 4.31 -4.80
CA GLY A 139 -18.05 4.04 -3.44
C GLY A 139 -18.42 2.66 -2.90
N THR A 140 -19.07 1.81 -3.71
CA THR A 140 -19.34 0.40 -3.35
C THR A 140 -18.00 -0.34 -3.19
N LYS A 141 -17.87 -1.08 -2.09
CA LYS A 141 -16.68 -1.84 -1.75
C LYS A 141 -16.92 -3.34 -1.96
N TYR A 142 -16.03 -3.98 -2.70
CA TYR A 142 -15.96 -5.43 -2.90
C TYR A 142 -14.78 -5.97 -2.13
N VAL A 143 -15.05 -6.76 -1.10
CA VAL A 143 -14.00 -7.29 -0.20
C VAL A 143 -13.92 -8.81 -0.39
N THR A 144 -12.78 -9.29 -0.84
CA THR A 144 -12.52 -10.74 -0.91
C THR A 144 -12.24 -11.27 0.49
N ASP A 145 -12.98 -12.28 0.92
CA ASP A 145 -12.84 -12.89 2.24
C ASP A 145 -12.62 -14.42 2.13
N THR A 146 -11.37 -14.84 2.29
CA THR A 146 -10.96 -16.25 2.18
C THR A 146 -11.36 -17.10 3.38
N GLY A 147 -11.82 -16.51 4.46
CA GLY A 147 -12.39 -17.22 5.60
C GLY A 147 -13.85 -17.57 5.37
N ARG A 148 -14.51 -16.84 4.48
CA ARG A 148 -15.90 -17.03 4.09
C ARG A 148 -16.05 -17.71 2.74
N ASP A 149 -15.01 -17.72 1.93
CA ASP A 149 -15.01 -18.11 0.52
C ASP A 149 -16.03 -17.26 -0.29
N GLN A 150 -16.05 -15.93 -0.03
CA GLN A 150 -17.02 -15.00 -0.59
C GLN A 150 -16.38 -13.65 -0.92
N VAL A 151 -16.99 -12.95 -1.87
CA VAL A 151 -16.80 -11.50 -2.04
C VAL A 151 -17.93 -10.79 -1.30
N LEU A 152 -17.59 -10.02 -0.25
CA LEU A 152 -18.55 -9.24 0.52
C LEU A 152 -18.73 -7.86 -0.12
N VAL A 153 -19.97 -7.42 -0.24
CA VAL A 153 -20.32 -6.14 -0.85
C VAL A 153 -20.85 -5.19 0.21
N TYR A 154 -20.24 -3.99 0.28
CA TYR A 154 -20.69 -2.92 1.17
C TYR A 154 -20.96 -1.65 0.34
N ASP A 155 -21.96 -0.88 0.76
CA ASP A 155 -22.25 0.41 0.15
C ASP A 155 -21.18 1.47 0.53
N ARG A 156 -21.33 2.68 -0.03
CA ARG A 156 -20.41 3.81 0.28
C ARG A 156 -20.39 4.21 1.76
N ASN A 157 -21.43 3.84 2.53
CA ASN A 157 -21.58 4.13 3.96
C ASN A 157 -21.21 2.93 4.85
N ASP A 158 -20.46 1.96 4.32
CA ASP A 158 -19.98 0.76 5.00
C ASP A 158 -21.07 -0.20 5.47
N ARG A 159 -22.29 -0.09 4.90
CA ARG A 159 -23.39 -1.00 5.19
C ARG A 159 -23.30 -2.22 4.29
N PHE A 160 -23.44 -3.39 4.89
CA PHE A 160 -23.47 -4.65 4.15
C PHE A 160 -24.66 -4.69 3.20
N VAL A 161 -24.41 -5.03 1.94
CA VAL A 161 -25.41 -5.13 0.88
C VAL A 161 -25.66 -6.59 0.52
N SER A 162 -24.60 -7.35 0.21
CA SER A 162 -24.70 -8.74 -0.23
C SER A 162 -23.35 -9.45 -0.11
N ALA A 163 -23.37 -10.77 -0.36
CA ALA A 163 -22.17 -11.57 -0.53
C ALA A 163 -22.31 -12.40 -1.81
N PHE A 164 -21.24 -12.52 -2.59
CA PHE A 164 -21.18 -13.30 -3.81
C PHE A 164 -20.37 -14.57 -3.57
N GLY A 165 -20.89 -15.71 -4.07
CA GLY A 165 -20.34 -17.03 -3.85
C GLY A 165 -20.85 -17.71 -2.59
N GLU A 166 -20.69 -19.03 -2.54
CA GLU A 166 -21.03 -19.87 -1.40
C GLU A 166 -19.78 -20.49 -0.79
N LYS A 167 -19.88 -20.91 0.47
CA LYS A 167 -18.77 -21.53 1.18
C LYS A 167 -18.28 -22.79 0.45
N GLY A 168 -16.98 -22.82 0.10
CA GLY A 168 -16.35 -23.91 -0.62
C GLY A 168 -16.59 -23.92 -2.13
N GLU A 169 -17.25 -22.89 -2.68
CA GLU A 169 -17.47 -22.78 -4.12
C GLU A 169 -16.25 -22.20 -4.85
N PHE A 170 -15.55 -21.27 -4.24
CA PHE A 170 -14.32 -20.67 -4.74
C PHE A 170 -13.54 -19.99 -3.62
N LYS A 171 -12.29 -19.61 -3.85
CA LYS A 171 -11.48 -18.89 -2.86
C LYS A 171 -11.00 -17.55 -3.43
N PRO A 172 -11.79 -16.49 -3.25
CA PRO A 172 -11.48 -15.19 -3.85
C PRO A 172 -10.32 -14.52 -3.12
N VAL A 173 -9.33 -14.05 -3.87
CA VAL A 173 -8.17 -13.35 -3.31
C VAL A 173 -8.03 -11.91 -3.80
N ASP A 174 -8.52 -11.61 -5.01
CA ASP A 174 -8.49 -10.25 -5.55
C ASP A 174 -9.67 -10.01 -6.49
N THR A 175 -10.01 -8.72 -6.68
CA THR A 175 -11.06 -8.29 -7.61
C THR A 175 -10.66 -7.04 -8.37
N ALA A 176 -11.19 -6.91 -9.61
CA ALA A 176 -11.15 -5.64 -10.35
C ALA A 176 -12.46 -5.43 -11.13
N ILE A 177 -12.77 -4.17 -11.44
CA ILE A 177 -14.03 -3.77 -12.06
C ILE A 177 -13.78 -3.22 -13.48
N LEU A 178 -14.51 -3.75 -14.46
CA LEU A 178 -14.57 -3.20 -15.80
C LEU A 178 -16.03 -3.05 -16.25
N GLY A 179 -16.52 -1.82 -16.24
CA GLY A 179 -17.94 -1.54 -16.52
C GLY A 179 -18.86 -2.21 -15.49
N GLU A 180 -19.72 -3.11 -15.96
CA GLU A 180 -20.66 -3.86 -15.10
C GLU A 180 -20.10 -5.23 -14.66
N ARG A 181 -18.86 -5.55 -15.01
CA ARG A 181 -18.21 -6.82 -14.70
C ARG A 181 -17.30 -6.68 -13.50
N LEU A 182 -17.38 -7.65 -12.57
CA LEU A 182 -16.45 -7.87 -11.49
C LEU A 182 -15.62 -9.12 -11.80
N TYR A 183 -14.33 -8.94 -12.01
CA TYR A 183 -13.37 -10.03 -12.19
C TYR A 183 -12.86 -10.45 -10.82
N VAL A 184 -12.91 -11.75 -10.52
CA VAL A 184 -12.53 -12.31 -9.21
C VAL A 184 -11.51 -13.40 -9.43
N VAL A 185 -10.33 -13.26 -8.83
CA VAL A 185 -9.30 -14.31 -8.85
C VAL A 185 -9.66 -15.40 -7.86
N ASP A 186 -9.82 -16.63 -8.37
CA ASP A 186 -9.97 -17.84 -7.57
C ASP A 186 -8.63 -18.58 -7.48
N ILE A 187 -7.99 -18.48 -6.33
CA ILE A 187 -6.67 -19.11 -6.13
C ILE A 187 -6.76 -20.62 -5.97
N GLU A 188 -7.90 -21.16 -5.59
CA GLU A 188 -8.09 -22.59 -5.34
C GLU A 188 -8.26 -23.38 -6.65
N HIS A 189 -9.06 -22.84 -7.59
CA HIS A 189 -9.31 -23.48 -8.89
C HIS A 189 -8.40 -22.96 -10.00
N HIS A 190 -7.53 -21.98 -9.69
CA HIS A 190 -6.59 -21.39 -10.66
C HIS A 190 -7.29 -20.78 -11.87
N GLU A 191 -8.38 -20.05 -11.62
CA GLU A 191 -9.20 -19.43 -12.66
C GLU A 191 -9.63 -18.00 -12.24
N VAL A 192 -10.23 -17.28 -13.17
CA VAL A 192 -10.88 -16.00 -12.92
C VAL A 192 -12.37 -16.15 -13.18
N TRP A 193 -13.18 -15.77 -12.21
CA TRP A 193 -14.63 -15.67 -12.33
C TRP A 193 -14.99 -14.25 -12.75
N VAL A 194 -15.87 -14.14 -13.71
CA VAL A 194 -16.43 -12.87 -14.16
C VAL A 194 -17.88 -12.81 -13.77
N LEU A 195 -18.20 -11.90 -12.85
CA LEU A 195 -19.53 -11.75 -12.27
C LEU A 195 -20.20 -10.45 -12.75
N ASP A 196 -21.51 -10.42 -12.78
CA ASP A 196 -22.27 -9.16 -12.77
C ASP A 196 -22.05 -8.50 -11.39
N LYS A 197 -21.44 -7.33 -11.36
CA LYS A 197 -21.07 -6.64 -10.11
C LYS A 197 -22.25 -6.25 -9.22
N ARG A 198 -23.49 -6.18 -9.77
CA ARG A 198 -24.69 -5.76 -9.04
C ARG A 198 -25.32 -6.89 -8.23
N ASN A 199 -25.20 -8.13 -8.71
CA ASN A 199 -25.94 -9.25 -8.14
C ASN A 199 -25.10 -10.53 -7.95
N GLY A 200 -23.83 -10.52 -8.37
CA GLY A 200 -22.91 -11.66 -8.22
C GLY A 200 -23.17 -12.81 -9.18
N LYS A 201 -24.08 -12.65 -10.17
CA LYS A 201 -24.32 -13.71 -11.17
C LYS A 201 -23.07 -14.00 -11.98
N VAL A 202 -22.67 -15.25 -12.07
CA VAL A 202 -21.56 -15.70 -12.91
C VAL A 202 -21.92 -15.49 -14.37
N LEU A 203 -21.12 -14.71 -15.07
CA LEU A 203 -21.25 -14.47 -16.51
C LEU A 203 -20.45 -15.50 -17.31
N PHE A 204 -19.20 -15.71 -16.92
CA PHE A 204 -18.30 -16.72 -17.45
C PHE A 204 -17.07 -16.87 -16.53
N LYS A 205 -16.21 -17.84 -16.86
CA LYS A 205 -14.93 -18.08 -16.22
C LYS A 205 -13.86 -18.29 -17.28
N PHE A 206 -12.60 -18.03 -16.93
CA PHE A 206 -11.46 -18.34 -17.77
C PHE A 206 -10.22 -18.67 -16.94
N GLY A 207 -9.22 -19.27 -17.60
CA GLY A 207 -8.09 -19.89 -16.91
C GLY A 207 -8.41 -21.32 -16.51
N LYS A 208 -7.37 -22.05 -16.20
CA LYS A 208 -7.38 -23.40 -15.61
C LYS A 208 -6.00 -23.69 -15.06
N ALA A 209 -5.88 -24.63 -14.15
CA ALA A 209 -4.60 -25.02 -13.55
C ALA A 209 -3.56 -25.46 -14.59
N GLY A 210 -2.38 -24.84 -14.57
CA GLY A 210 -1.26 -25.18 -15.43
C GLY A 210 -0.28 -24.04 -15.69
N SER A 211 0.65 -24.27 -16.62
CA SER A 211 1.71 -23.33 -16.99
C SER A 211 1.74 -22.98 -18.50
N GLY A 212 0.85 -23.56 -19.29
CA GLY A 212 0.72 -23.27 -20.71
C GLY A 212 0.06 -21.92 -20.98
N GLU A 213 -0.16 -21.62 -22.27
CA GLU A 213 -0.88 -20.43 -22.71
C GLU A 213 -2.33 -20.46 -22.24
N GLY A 214 -2.77 -19.39 -21.56
CA GLY A 214 -4.12 -19.31 -21.01
C GLY A 214 -4.36 -20.15 -19.75
N GLU A 215 -3.39 -20.93 -19.29
CA GLU A 215 -3.42 -21.63 -18.01
C GLU A 215 -2.86 -20.73 -16.92
N LEU A 216 -3.31 -20.92 -15.66
CA LEU A 216 -2.93 -20.14 -14.49
C LEU A 216 -2.43 -21.08 -13.38
N TYR A 217 -1.44 -20.63 -12.59
CA TYR A 217 -1.00 -21.37 -11.42
C TYR A 217 -0.75 -20.48 -10.23
N HIS A 218 -1.55 -20.64 -9.18
CA HIS A 218 -1.63 -19.77 -8.01
C HIS A 218 -1.75 -18.28 -8.39
N PRO A 219 -2.79 -17.90 -9.15
CA PRO A 219 -3.04 -16.50 -9.43
C PRO A 219 -3.36 -15.78 -8.11
N THR A 220 -2.76 -14.62 -7.88
CA THR A 220 -2.89 -13.89 -6.61
C THR A 220 -3.56 -12.54 -6.75
N ASN A 221 -3.19 -11.77 -7.74
CA ASN A 221 -3.71 -10.42 -7.95
C ASN A 221 -3.97 -10.18 -9.44
N LEU A 222 -4.88 -9.25 -9.70
CA LEU A 222 -5.20 -8.81 -11.05
C LEU A 222 -5.32 -7.29 -11.14
N ALA A 223 -5.03 -6.75 -12.29
CA ALA A 223 -5.27 -5.35 -12.62
C ALA A 223 -5.84 -5.22 -14.04
N ILE A 224 -6.53 -4.12 -14.29
CA ILE A 224 -7.07 -3.80 -15.60
C ILE A 224 -6.27 -2.63 -16.17
N GLY A 225 -5.71 -2.84 -17.38
CA GLY A 225 -4.97 -1.81 -18.09
C GLY A 225 -5.87 -0.78 -18.78
N PRO A 226 -5.30 0.36 -19.23
CA PRO A 226 -6.03 1.35 -20.01
C PRO A 226 -6.55 0.81 -21.34
N ASP A 227 -5.96 -0.26 -21.84
CA ASP A 227 -6.38 -1.04 -22.99
C ASP A 227 -7.59 -1.95 -22.73
N LYS A 228 -8.07 -2.01 -21.46
CA LYS A 228 -9.13 -2.87 -20.93
C LYS A 228 -8.78 -4.35 -20.89
N ASP A 229 -7.51 -4.70 -21.07
CA ASP A 229 -7.02 -6.06 -20.89
C ASP A 229 -6.80 -6.36 -19.40
N ILE A 230 -6.88 -7.63 -19.06
CA ILE A 230 -6.78 -8.15 -17.70
C ILE A 230 -5.37 -8.72 -17.51
N TYR A 231 -4.65 -8.20 -16.53
CA TYR A 231 -3.31 -8.64 -16.20
C TYR A 231 -3.36 -9.40 -14.86
N ILE A 232 -2.83 -10.62 -14.83
CA ILE A 232 -2.92 -11.54 -13.68
C ILE A 232 -1.53 -11.95 -13.26
N VAL A 233 -1.21 -11.73 -11.99
CA VAL A 233 0.04 -12.23 -11.39
C VAL A 233 -0.13 -13.69 -11.00
N GLU A 234 0.77 -14.52 -11.47
CA GLU A 234 0.87 -15.93 -11.15
C GLU A 234 2.10 -16.20 -10.30
N THR A 235 1.92 -16.29 -8.99
CA THR A 235 3.05 -16.43 -8.05
C THR A 235 3.88 -17.68 -8.33
N SER A 236 3.27 -18.79 -8.68
CA SER A 236 3.97 -20.08 -8.87
C SER A 236 4.42 -20.33 -10.31
N ASN A 237 3.95 -19.57 -11.28
CA ASN A 237 4.51 -19.54 -12.63
C ASN A 237 5.54 -18.39 -12.81
N PHE A 238 5.74 -17.54 -11.78
CA PHE A 238 6.70 -16.44 -11.80
C PHE A 238 6.51 -15.47 -12.96
N ARG A 239 5.25 -15.19 -13.33
CA ARG A 239 4.92 -14.38 -14.50
C ARG A 239 3.67 -13.52 -14.28
N VAL A 240 3.47 -12.59 -15.18
CA VAL A 240 2.21 -11.87 -15.38
C VAL A 240 1.61 -12.33 -16.70
N SER A 241 0.37 -12.80 -16.68
CA SER A 241 -0.37 -13.21 -17.88
C SER A 241 -1.42 -12.16 -18.24
N ARG A 242 -1.53 -11.84 -19.54
CA ARG A 242 -2.44 -10.85 -20.10
C ARG A 242 -3.56 -11.54 -20.88
N PHE A 243 -4.79 -11.13 -20.62
CA PHE A 243 -6.00 -11.65 -21.24
C PHE A 243 -6.87 -10.50 -21.75
N THR A 244 -7.68 -10.75 -22.76
CA THR A 244 -8.75 -9.80 -23.14
C THR A 244 -9.83 -9.77 -22.06
N ALA A 245 -10.70 -8.76 -22.10
CA ALA A 245 -11.87 -8.69 -21.21
C ALA A 245 -12.82 -9.90 -21.32
N GLU A 246 -12.75 -10.68 -22.40
CA GLU A 246 -13.51 -11.93 -22.59
C GLU A 246 -12.73 -13.17 -22.16
N GLY A 247 -11.54 -13.02 -21.52
CA GLY A 247 -10.74 -14.13 -21.02
C GLY A 247 -9.91 -14.88 -22.06
N ARG A 248 -9.67 -14.31 -23.24
CA ARG A 248 -8.76 -14.90 -24.23
C ARG A 248 -7.32 -14.51 -23.90
N PHE A 249 -6.43 -15.47 -23.84
CA PHE A 249 -5.00 -15.24 -23.63
C PHE A 249 -4.40 -14.38 -24.75
N ILE A 250 -3.54 -13.44 -24.37
CA ILE A 250 -2.83 -12.54 -25.28
C ILE A 250 -1.33 -12.83 -25.22
N SER A 251 -0.74 -12.73 -24.04
CA SER A 251 0.70 -12.85 -23.81
C SER A 251 1.01 -13.07 -22.33
N SER A 252 2.25 -13.37 -22.02
CA SER A 252 2.77 -13.33 -20.67
C SER A 252 4.21 -12.84 -20.67
N PHE A 253 4.66 -12.29 -19.53
CA PHE A 253 6.04 -11.88 -19.31
C PHE A 253 6.50 -12.23 -17.89
N GLY A 254 7.81 -12.26 -17.69
CA GLY A 254 8.43 -12.69 -16.46
C GLY A 254 8.77 -14.18 -16.47
N GLN A 255 9.70 -14.55 -15.61
CA GLN A 255 10.15 -15.93 -15.39
C GLN A 255 10.84 -16.03 -14.02
N ALA A 256 11.04 -17.24 -13.52
CA ALA A 256 11.80 -17.46 -12.29
C ALA A 256 13.24 -16.98 -12.44
N GLY A 257 13.76 -16.26 -11.43
CA GLY A 257 15.14 -15.80 -11.41
C GLY A 257 15.38 -14.61 -10.51
N GLN A 258 16.57 -14.00 -10.60
CA GLN A 258 17.02 -12.89 -9.75
C GLN A 258 17.41 -11.64 -10.54
N GLY A 259 17.36 -11.69 -11.85
CA GLY A 259 17.68 -10.55 -12.71
C GLY A 259 16.48 -9.59 -12.91
N PRO A 260 16.73 -8.43 -13.56
CA PRO A 260 15.67 -7.54 -13.95
C PRO A 260 14.61 -8.26 -14.82
N GLY A 261 13.32 -8.04 -14.55
CA GLY A 261 12.23 -8.71 -15.26
C GLY A 261 11.98 -10.16 -14.84
N GLN A 262 12.76 -10.69 -13.91
CA GLN A 262 12.56 -12.01 -13.31
C GLN A 262 11.90 -11.87 -11.93
N PHE A 263 11.25 -12.95 -11.48
CA PHE A 263 10.52 -12.99 -10.23
C PHE A 263 10.93 -14.17 -9.35
N ALA A 264 10.84 -13.98 -8.04
CA ALA A 264 10.97 -15.04 -7.06
C ALA A 264 9.65 -15.30 -6.31
N ARG A 265 8.86 -14.26 -6.05
CA ARG A 265 7.53 -14.36 -5.44
C ARG A 265 6.66 -13.17 -5.80
N PRO A 266 6.28 -13.01 -7.07
CA PRO A 266 5.42 -11.91 -7.48
C PRO A 266 4.04 -12.03 -6.83
N LYS A 267 3.44 -10.89 -6.46
CA LYS A 267 2.13 -10.82 -5.81
C LYS A 267 1.30 -9.65 -6.34
N GLY A 268 1.40 -8.46 -5.71
CA GLY A 268 0.60 -7.30 -6.05
C GLY A 268 0.87 -6.78 -7.46
N ILE A 269 -0.16 -6.25 -8.09
CA ILE A 269 -0.07 -5.60 -9.40
C ILE A 269 -0.95 -4.36 -9.43
N ALA A 270 -0.45 -3.30 -10.05
CA ALA A 270 -1.23 -2.14 -10.43
C ALA A 270 -0.77 -1.65 -11.81
N ILE A 271 -1.63 -0.93 -12.52
CA ILE A 271 -1.31 -0.39 -13.84
C ILE A 271 -1.71 1.09 -13.86
N ASP A 272 -0.81 1.94 -14.33
CA ASP A 272 -1.06 3.37 -14.42
C ASP A 272 -1.77 3.76 -15.73
N HIS A 273 -2.17 5.02 -15.85
CA HIS A 273 -2.87 5.52 -17.02
C HIS A 273 -2.01 5.49 -18.31
N ALA A 274 -0.68 5.44 -18.18
CA ALA A 274 0.23 5.30 -19.31
C ALA A 274 0.47 3.83 -19.70
N GLY A 275 -0.10 2.87 -18.97
CA GLY A 275 0.06 1.44 -19.22
C GLY A 275 1.31 0.82 -18.62
N ARG A 276 2.03 1.54 -17.71
CA ARG A 276 3.14 0.96 -16.97
C ARG A 276 2.61 0.01 -15.91
N ILE A 277 3.21 -1.17 -15.81
CA ILE A 277 2.77 -2.29 -14.97
C ILE A 277 3.69 -2.38 -13.76
N TYR A 278 3.13 -2.22 -12.57
CA TYR A 278 3.83 -2.29 -11.27
C TYR A 278 3.61 -3.66 -10.66
N VAL A 279 4.67 -4.43 -10.47
CA VAL A 279 4.60 -5.78 -9.88
C VAL A 279 5.46 -5.86 -8.64
N GLY A 280 4.83 -6.14 -7.49
CA GLY A 280 5.52 -6.33 -6.22
C GLY A 280 6.07 -7.74 -6.11
N ASP A 281 7.39 -7.88 -5.84
CA ASP A 281 7.99 -9.17 -5.53
C ASP A 281 8.26 -9.29 -4.02
N ALA A 282 7.53 -10.18 -3.37
CA ALA A 282 7.60 -10.37 -1.93
C ALA A 282 8.95 -10.95 -1.47
N ALA A 283 9.66 -11.68 -2.31
CA ALA A 283 10.96 -12.25 -1.96
C ALA A 283 12.09 -11.23 -2.18
N PHE A 284 12.02 -10.44 -3.23
CA PHE A 284 12.99 -9.37 -3.50
C PHE A 284 12.72 -8.10 -2.70
N GLN A 285 11.54 -7.98 -2.09
CA GLN A 285 11.16 -6.83 -1.27
C GLN A 285 11.21 -5.51 -2.07
N ASN A 286 10.78 -5.57 -3.32
CA ASN A 286 10.74 -4.43 -4.23
C ASN A 286 9.46 -4.44 -5.08
N VAL A 287 9.29 -3.36 -5.85
CA VAL A 287 8.32 -3.26 -6.93
C VAL A 287 9.09 -3.03 -8.21
N GLN A 288 8.90 -3.89 -9.21
CA GLN A 288 9.42 -3.71 -10.56
C GLN A 288 8.35 -3.06 -11.43
N ILE A 289 8.75 -2.13 -12.27
CA ILE A 289 7.89 -1.43 -13.23
C ILE A 289 8.27 -1.87 -14.63
N PHE A 290 7.23 -2.25 -15.39
CA PHE A 290 7.36 -2.74 -16.76
C PHE A 290 6.62 -1.81 -17.72
N ASP A 291 7.06 -1.79 -18.97
CA ASP A 291 6.28 -1.26 -20.08
C ASP A 291 5.12 -2.20 -20.46
N SER A 292 4.28 -1.79 -21.40
CA SER A 292 3.15 -2.60 -21.89
C SER A 292 3.56 -3.88 -22.62
N SER A 293 4.83 -4.00 -23.00
CA SER A 293 5.42 -5.18 -23.67
C SER A 293 6.05 -6.16 -22.68
N GLY A 294 6.13 -5.79 -21.38
CA GLY A 294 6.72 -6.60 -20.32
C GLY A 294 8.25 -6.44 -20.17
N HIS A 295 8.84 -5.39 -20.75
CA HIS A 295 10.22 -5.06 -20.46
C HIS A 295 10.32 -4.25 -19.18
N VAL A 296 11.31 -4.57 -18.34
CA VAL A 296 11.52 -3.86 -17.09
C VAL A 296 12.04 -2.44 -17.36
N PHE A 297 11.35 -1.47 -16.78
CA PHE A 297 11.69 -0.06 -16.88
C PHE A 297 12.56 0.40 -15.71
N MET A 298 12.14 0.10 -14.49
CA MET A 298 12.87 0.40 -13.27
C MET A 298 12.34 -0.44 -12.09
N ALA A 299 12.99 -0.32 -10.94
CA ALA A 299 12.50 -0.88 -9.68
C ALA A 299 12.65 0.12 -8.54
N PHE A 300 11.82 0.00 -7.52
CA PHE A 300 11.91 0.77 -6.28
C PHE A 300 11.56 -0.09 -5.06
N GLY A 301 11.81 0.45 -3.87
CA GLY A 301 11.78 -0.31 -2.63
C GLY A 301 13.16 -0.86 -2.30
N GLN A 302 13.38 -1.17 -1.03
CA GLN A 302 14.65 -1.71 -0.56
C GLN A 302 14.43 -2.69 0.59
N PRO A 303 15.22 -3.77 0.67
CA PRO A 303 15.10 -4.79 1.71
C PRO A 303 15.82 -4.36 3.01
N ARG A 304 15.46 -3.19 3.56
CA ARG A 304 16.08 -2.67 4.80
C ARG A 304 15.01 -2.32 5.81
N GLU A 305 14.75 -3.22 6.74
CA GLU A 305 13.70 -3.08 7.72
C GLU A 305 13.75 -1.74 8.47
N GLY A 306 12.60 -1.06 8.55
CA GLY A 306 12.44 0.22 9.22
C GLY A 306 13.03 1.43 8.50
N ALA A 307 13.71 1.26 7.37
CA ALA A 307 14.18 2.38 6.57
C ALA A 307 13.04 3.02 5.77
N PRO A 308 13.12 4.33 5.44
CA PRO A 308 12.17 4.97 4.55
C PRO A 308 12.10 4.24 3.20
N GLY A 309 10.90 3.86 2.76
CA GLY A 309 10.68 3.11 1.53
C GLY A 309 11.10 1.64 1.56
N ALA A 310 11.36 1.08 2.75
CA ALA A 310 11.66 -0.34 2.90
C ALA A 310 10.39 -1.17 2.81
N LEU A 311 10.39 -2.19 1.97
CA LEU A 311 9.27 -3.10 1.75
C LEU A 311 9.56 -4.46 2.40
N ASN A 312 8.61 -4.96 3.21
CA ASN A 312 8.74 -6.24 3.92
C ASN A 312 7.63 -7.20 3.50
N LEU A 313 7.94 -8.12 2.60
CA LEU A 313 6.98 -9.00 1.94
C LEU A 313 5.83 -8.20 1.29
N PRO A 314 6.11 -7.34 0.28
CA PRO A 314 5.08 -6.57 -0.40
C PRO A 314 3.98 -7.47 -0.95
N ALA A 315 2.74 -7.00 -0.85
CA ALA A 315 1.54 -7.72 -1.27
C ALA A 315 0.68 -6.85 -2.21
N GLY A 316 -0.30 -6.11 -1.69
CA GLY A 316 -1.16 -5.25 -2.52
C GLY A 316 -0.45 -3.98 -2.98
N ILE A 317 -0.81 -3.52 -4.18
CA ILE A 317 -0.38 -2.24 -4.76
C ILE A 317 -1.64 -1.52 -5.26
N ALA A 318 -1.73 -0.22 -4.99
CA ALA A 318 -2.76 0.65 -5.56
C ALA A 318 -2.14 1.94 -6.08
N ILE A 319 -2.77 2.53 -7.10
CA ILE A 319 -2.38 3.82 -7.67
C ILE A 319 -3.56 4.78 -7.51
N ASP A 320 -3.29 6.00 -7.05
CA ASP A 320 -4.29 7.04 -6.92
C ASP A 320 -3.83 8.35 -7.57
N TYR A 321 -4.72 8.93 -8.35
CA TYR A 321 -4.53 10.20 -9.06
C TYR A 321 -5.35 11.34 -8.44
N ALA A 322 -6.40 11.01 -7.71
CA ALA A 322 -7.38 11.98 -7.25
C ALA A 322 -6.92 12.74 -6.00
N ASP A 323 -6.22 12.06 -5.13
CA ASP A 323 -5.88 12.57 -3.80
C ASP A 323 -4.38 12.96 -3.67
N VAL A 324 -3.67 13.14 -4.79
CA VAL A 324 -2.23 13.52 -4.85
C VAL A 324 -1.90 14.74 -3.99
N GLY A 325 -2.81 15.73 -3.97
CA GLY A 325 -2.64 16.95 -3.20
C GLY A 325 -2.48 16.73 -1.69
N LEU A 326 -2.99 15.65 -1.14
CA LEU A 326 -2.84 15.29 0.27
C LEU A 326 -1.40 14.88 0.62
N PHE A 327 -0.64 14.45 -0.38
CA PHE A 327 0.73 13.96 -0.22
C PHE A 327 1.81 14.97 -0.61
N GLN A 328 1.45 16.09 -1.26
CA GLN A 328 2.42 17.09 -1.71
C GLN A 328 3.28 17.63 -0.55
N ARG A 329 2.74 17.68 0.66
CA ARG A 329 3.45 18.11 1.87
C ARG A 329 4.62 17.19 2.28
N TYR A 330 4.64 15.97 1.79
CA TYR A 330 5.70 14.97 2.06
C TYR A 330 6.73 14.91 0.92
N ALA A 331 6.41 15.51 -0.21
CA ALA A 331 7.30 15.54 -1.36
C ALA A 331 8.37 16.66 -1.20
N ASP A 332 9.54 16.42 -1.81
CA ASP A 332 10.51 17.50 -2.02
C ASP A 332 9.84 18.66 -2.75
N PRO A 333 10.08 19.92 -2.35
CA PRO A 333 9.44 21.08 -2.97
C PRO A 333 9.67 21.21 -4.48
N LYS A 334 10.74 20.60 -5.00
CA LYS A 334 11.06 20.59 -6.43
C LYS A 334 10.50 19.37 -7.16
N PHE A 335 9.89 18.39 -6.44
CA PHE A 335 9.34 17.17 -7.03
C PHE A 335 7.85 17.33 -7.23
N ALA A 336 7.43 17.45 -8.49
CA ALA A 336 6.03 17.56 -8.88
C ALA A 336 5.41 16.17 -8.99
N LEU A 337 4.47 15.86 -8.07
CA LEU A 337 3.74 14.60 -8.07
C LEU A 337 2.72 14.53 -9.19
N GLU A 338 2.70 13.43 -9.93
CA GLU A 338 1.70 13.09 -10.94
C GLU A 338 0.62 12.16 -10.37
N TYR A 339 1.01 11.19 -9.55
CA TYR A 339 0.14 10.27 -8.81
C TYR A 339 0.88 9.64 -7.64
N VAL A 340 0.15 8.94 -6.78
CA VAL A 340 0.73 8.19 -5.67
C VAL A 340 0.55 6.69 -5.85
N ILE A 341 1.51 5.94 -5.33
CA ILE A 341 1.57 4.48 -5.35
C ILE A 341 1.60 4.02 -3.90
N LEU A 342 0.60 3.24 -3.50
CA LEU A 342 0.53 2.64 -2.19
C LEU A 342 0.98 1.18 -2.29
N VAL A 343 1.93 0.78 -1.46
CA VAL A 343 2.44 -0.59 -1.40
C VAL A 343 2.27 -1.13 0.01
N VAL A 344 1.60 -2.27 0.13
CA VAL A 344 1.39 -2.93 1.42
C VAL A 344 2.51 -3.90 1.72
N SER A 345 3.10 -3.79 2.90
CA SER A 345 4.04 -4.75 3.50
C SER A 345 3.35 -5.61 4.55
N GLN A 346 3.39 -6.94 4.40
CA GLN A 346 2.72 -7.87 5.32
C GLN A 346 3.40 -7.93 6.70
N PHE A 347 4.70 -7.69 6.74
CA PHE A 347 5.53 -7.76 7.95
C PHE A 347 6.35 -6.48 8.11
N GLY A 348 7.15 -6.43 9.15
CA GLY A 348 7.96 -5.26 9.48
C GLY A 348 7.16 -4.11 10.10
N PRO A 349 7.83 -3.02 10.47
CA PRO A 349 7.18 -1.84 11.06
C PRO A 349 6.44 -1.00 10.02
N ASN A 350 6.93 -0.94 8.78
CA ASN A 350 6.25 -0.27 7.67
C ASN A 350 5.12 -1.16 7.17
N LYS A 351 3.91 -0.63 7.05
CA LYS A 351 2.73 -1.42 6.65
C LYS A 351 2.13 -0.98 5.32
N VAL A 352 1.89 0.31 5.15
CA VAL A 352 1.47 0.92 3.90
C VAL A 352 2.46 2.02 3.57
N ASP A 353 3.37 1.76 2.65
CA ASP A 353 4.30 2.75 2.16
C ASP A 353 3.69 3.49 0.97
N VAL A 354 3.79 4.81 0.99
CA VAL A 354 3.31 5.69 -0.08
C VAL A 354 4.50 6.27 -0.81
N PHE A 355 4.52 6.04 -2.10
CA PHE A 355 5.48 6.61 -3.03
C PHE A 355 4.77 7.57 -3.98
N GLY A 356 5.44 8.63 -4.39
CA GLY A 356 4.97 9.54 -5.41
C GLY A 356 5.70 9.29 -6.72
N PHE A 357 4.98 9.12 -7.81
CA PHE A 357 5.55 9.18 -9.14
C PHE A 357 5.47 10.62 -9.64
N GLY A 358 6.54 11.10 -10.27
CA GLY A 358 6.59 12.50 -10.70
C GLY A 358 7.88 12.89 -11.39
N LYS A 359 8.15 14.20 -11.39
CA LYS A 359 9.31 14.81 -12.04
C LYS A 359 9.96 15.86 -11.16
N MET A 360 11.28 15.85 -11.11
CA MET A 360 12.08 16.91 -10.46
C MET A 360 12.15 18.14 -11.37
N SER A 361 11.88 19.32 -10.85
CA SER A 361 11.99 20.55 -11.61
C SER A 361 13.43 20.85 -12.03
N GLY A 362 13.62 21.32 -13.26
CA GLY A 362 14.94 21.63 -13.80
C GLY A 362 15.69 20.41 -14.37
N ILE A 363 15.08 19.24 -14.41
CA ILE A 363 15.60 18.05 -15.08
C ILE A 363 14.81 17.83 -16.38
N ASP A 364 15.53 17.58 -17.47
CA ASP A 364 14.93 17.17 -18.73
C ASP A 364 14.68 15.65 -18.74
N TYR A 365 13.42 15.25 -18.92
CA TYR A 365 13.02 13.85 -18.97
C TYR A 365 12.73 13.46 -20.41
N PRO A 366 13.10 12.24 -20.83
CA PRO A 366 12.66 11.74 -22.13
C PRO A 366 11.12 11.73 -22.16
N PRO A 367 10.51 11.94 -23.33
CA PRO A 367 9.07 11.82 -23.48
C PRO A 367 8.61 10.45 -22.97
N ASP A 368 7.48 10.42 -22.25
CA ASP A 368 6.89 9.15 -21.83
C ASP A 368 6.61 8.32 -23.08
N GLU A 369 7.12 7.07 -23.10
CA GLU A 369 6.86 6.16 -24.20
C GLU A 369 5.35 5.95 -24.32
N LYS A 370 4.81 6.21 -25.51
CA LYS A 370 3.42 5.89 -25.78
C LYS A 370 3.28 4.36 -25.78
N PRO A 371 2.21 3.80 -25.17
CA PRO A 371 1.98 2.37 -25.26
C PRO A 371 2.00 1.96 -26.74
N ASP A 372 2.72 0.86 -27.02
CA ASP A 372 2.79 0.32 -28.39
C ASP A 372 1.37 0.13 -28.95
N PRO A 373 1.13 0.58 -30.18
CA PRO A 373 -0.16 0.31 -30.81
C PRO A 373 -0.39 -1.20 -30.85
N LYS A 374 -1.58 -1.64 -30.44
CA LYS A 374 -1.96 -3.07 -30.47
C LYS A 374 -1.50 -3.67 -31.77
N PRO A 375 -0.83 -4.85 -31.78
CA PRO A 375 -0.60 -5.57 -33.02
C PRO A 375 -1.95 -5.77 -33.71
N ALA A 376 -2.01 -5.47 -34.99
CA ALA A 376 -3.21 -5.63 -35.82
C ALA A 376 -3.77 -7.04 -35.58
N ARG A 377 -5.06 -7.11 -35.21
CA ARG A 377 -5.77 -8.36 -34.93
C ARG A 377 -5.93 -9.21 -36.15
#